data_47a2d4e43dd446141d8c79d15bf4bc35
#
_entry.id   47a2d4e43dd446141d8c79d15bf4bc35
#
_cell.length_a   1.000
_cell.length_b   1.000
_cell.length_c   1.000
_cell.angle_alpha   90.00
_cell.angle_beta   90.00
_cell.angle_gamma   90.00
#
_symmetry.space_group_name_H-M   'P 1'
#
loop_
_entity.id
_entity.type
_entity.pdbx_description
1 polymer ?
#
loop_
_entity_poly.entity_id
_entity_poly.type
_entity_poly.pdbx_seq_one_letter_code
_entity_poly.pdbx_strand_id
1 'polypeptide(L)'
;MPKLTQADLIDLNQTFEERTPQELLTWSKKVFADKVAAISAMQEAGSVVCHMISTLKLGIRVLFVDTGVMFQETLDTRDRLMREYGLDIVTLHPKQTMEDQTQQHGILYLTVEGQQQCCHMRKVEPLNEVAGQYHAFIGSLRRGEGGKRSFCPVLQVDTENSTVRINPLAMMSDDQMDAYVREHNVIVNPLHAQGFATISCNRCTTPVLPNEPKRAGRWRHLGPWSVYCGINPADREAGAKQVIELPQDVIDRILGREADFVI
;
A
#
# COMPACT_ATOMS: atom_id res chain seq x y z
N MET A 1 9.08 24.50 8.09
CA MET A 1 8.12 23.67 8.85
C MET A 1 8.88 22.76 9.80
N PRO A 2 8.28 22.28 10.91
CA PRO A 2 8.87 21.28 11.78
C PRO A 2 9.16 20.00 11.00
N LYS A 3 10.13 19.21 11.46
CA LYS A 3 10.63 18.04 10.75
C LYS A 3 10.40 16.79 11.58
N LEU A 4 9.93 15.73 10.94
CA LEU A 4 9.87 14.38 11.45
C LEU A 4 10.90 13.52 10.73
N THR A 5 11.74 12.81 11.50
CA THR A 5 12.77 11.94 10.95
C THR A 5 12.43 10.46 11.12
N GLN A 6 13.08 9.61 10.35
CA GLN A 6 12.97 8.16 10.59
C GLN A 6 13.50 7.78 11.98
N ALA A 7 14.51 8.51 12.49
CA ALA A 7 15.04 8.29 13.83
C ALA A 7 13.98 8.56 14.91
N ASP A 8 13.14 9.59 14.74
CA ASP A 8 12.04 9.89 15.66
C ASP A 8 11.00 8.75 15.74
N LEU A 9 10.92 7.89 14.72
CA LEU A 9 9.97 6.78 14.66
C LEU A 9 10.51 5.47 15.21
N ILE A 10 11.81 5.35 15.58
CA ILE A 10 12.42 4.09 16.00
C ILE A 10 11.73 3.54 17.24
N ASP A 11 11.59 4.35 18.29
CA ASP A 11 10.99 3.93 19.56
C ASP A 11 9.50 3.60 19.39
N LEU A 12 8.80 4.40 18.56
CA LEU A 12 7.40 4.13 18.24
C LEU A 12 7.23 2.80 17.50
N ASN A 13 8.11 2.48 16.56
CA ASN A 13 8.03 1.19 15.84
C ASN A 13 8.14 0.01 16.81
N GLN A 14 9.01 0.07 17.85
CA GLN A 14 9.11 -1.01 18.85
C GLN A 14 7.77 -1.21 19.58
N THR A 15 7.12 -0.12 20.01
CA THR A 15 5.82 -0.18 20.65
C THR A 15 4.73 -0.67 19.69
N PHE A 16 4.76 -0.21 18.44
CA PHE A 16 3.71 -0.48 17.44
C PHE A 16 3.77 -1.92 16.89
N GLU A 17 4.92 -2.55 16.93
CA GLU A 17 5.06 -3.97 16.56
C GLU A 17 4.26 -4.90 17.48
N GLU A 18 3.98 -4.47 18.72
CA GLU A 18 3.18 -5.22 19.69
C GLU A 18 1.67 -4.93 19.60
N ARG A 19 1.27 -3.95 18.78
CA ARG A 19 -0.13 -3.54 18.65
C ARG A 19 -0.87 -4.30 17.56
N THR A 20 -2.16 -4.47 17.78
CA THR A 20 -3.05 -5.07 16.76
C THR A 20 -3.23 -4.13 15.57
N PRO A 21 -3.49 -4.67 14.37
CA PRO A 21 -3.81 -3.84 13.21
C PRO A 21 -4.97 -2.87 13.45
N GLN A 22 -5.97 -3.27 14.23
CA GLN A 22 -7.14 -2.46 14.58
C GLN A 22 -6.77 -1.26 15.45
N GLU A 23 -5.88 -1.45 16.45
CA GLU A 23 -5.35 -0.36 17.28
C GLU A 23 -4.58 0.65 16.42
N LEU A 24 -3.72 0.15 15.51
CA LEU A 24 -2.92 0.99 14.61
C LEU A 24 -3.81 1.80 13.65
N LEU A 25 -4.87 1.21 13.11
CA LEU A 25 -5.84 1.91 12.26
C LEU A 25 -6.60 2.99 13.03
N THR A 26 -7.04 2.66 14.25
CA THR A 26 -7.75 3.60 15.13
C THR A 26 -6.84 4.77 15.52
N TRP A 27 -5.59 4.49 15.89
CA TRP A 27 -4.57 5.49 16.17
C TRP A 27 -4.33 6.38 14.94
N SER A 28 -4.21 5.79 13.75
CA SER A 28 -3.99 6.54 12.51
C SER A 28 -5.11 7.54 12.25
N LYS A 29 -6.37 7.13 12.42
CA LYS A 29 -7.51 8.05 12.26
C LYS A 29 -7.50 9.14 13.32
N LYS A 30 -7.15 8.81 14.56
CA LYS A 30 -7.11 9.76 15.68
C LYS A 30 -6.02 10.84 15.45
N VAL A 31 -4.81 10.42 15.05
CA VAL A 31 -3.66 11.33 14.86
C VAL A 31 -3.83 12.23 13.65
N PHE A 32 -4.26 11.68 12.52
CA PHE A 32 -4.26 12.39 11.25
C PHE A 32 -5.64 12.91 10.83
N ALA A 33 -6.71 12.54 11.53
CA ALA A 33 -8.09 12.91 11.24
C ALA A 33 -8.46 12.61 9.78
N ASP A 34 -8.83 13.62 8.99
CA ASP A 34 -9.17 13.46 7.57
C ASP A 34 -7.96 13.60 6.63
N LYS A 35 -6.75 13.76 7.22
CA LYS A 35 -5.48 13.81 6.48
C LYS A 35 -4.79 12.44 6.39
N VAL A 36 -5.53 11.34 6.54
CA VAL A 36 -5.07 9.97 6.31
C VAL A 36 -5.95 9.29 5.25
N ALA A 37 -5.29 8.54 4.36
CA ALA A 37 -5.98 7.65 3.42
C ALA A 37 -5.31 6.28 3.39
N ALA A 38 -6.06 5.23 3.07
CA ALA A 38 -5.51 3.91 2.80
C ALA A 38 -5.23 3.76 1.30
N ILE A 39 -4.15 3.07 0.94
CA ILE A 39 -3.86 2.72 -0.46
C ILE A 39 -4.05 1.22 -0.61
N SER A 40 -4.94 0.82 -1.51
CA SER A 40 -5.22 -0.59 -1.76
C SER A 40 -5.15 -0.92 -3.25
N ALA A 41 -4.51 -2.04 -3.56
CA ALA A 41 -4.52 -2.64 -4.91
C ALA A 41 -5.55 -3.77 -5.01
N MET A 42 -6.50 -3.85 -4.09
CA MET A 42 -7.57 -4.86 -4.02
C MET A 42 -7.04 -6.30 -4.02
N GLN A 43 -5.86 -6.50 -3.44
CA GLN A 43 -5.32 -7.81 -3.10
C GLN A 43 -5.76 -8.20 -1.68
N GLU A 44 -5.54 -9.43 -1.27
CA GLU A 44 -5.98 -9.97 0.02
C GLU A 44 -5.64 -9.05 1.21
N ALA A 45 -4.36 -8.68 1.39
CA ALA A 45 -3.93 -7.81 2.48
C ALA A 45 -4.60 -6.42 2.42
N GLY A 46 -4.79 -5.86 1.22
CA GLY A 46 -5.52 -4.61 1.02
C GLY A 46 -7.00 -4.76 1.35
N SER A 47 -7.63 -5.89 1.02
CA SER A 47 -9.03 -6.20 1.37
C SER A 47 -9.21 -6.37 2.88
N VAL A 48 -8.24 -6.96 3.58
CA VAL A 48 -8.25 -7.05 5.05
C VAL A 48 -8.20 -5.67 5.69
N VAL A 49 -7.33 -4.77 5.23
CA VAL A 49 -7.32 -3.37 5.71
C VAL A 49 -8.66 -2.69 5.44
N CYS A 50 -9.22 -2.86 4.26
CA CYS A 50 -10.55 -2.33 3.89
C CYS A 50 -11.65 -2.85 4.82
N HIS A 51 -11.66 -4.15 5.10
CA HIS A 51 -12.61 -4.75 6.04
C HIS A 51 -12.48 -4.16 7.45
N MET A 52 -11.26 -4.03 7.98
CA MET A 52 -11.01 -3.43 9.29
C MET A 52 -11.46 -1.97 9.35
N ILE A 53 -11.18 -1.17 8.32
CA ILE A 53 -11.63 0.25 8.24
C ILE A 53 -13.16 0.31 8.31
N SER A 54 -13.86 -0.56 7.60
CA SER A 54 -15.32 -0.61 7.57
C SER A 54 -15.89 -1.05 8.92
N THR A 55 -15.41 -2.16 9.49
CA THR A 55 -15.94 -2.71 10.75
C THR A 55 -15.70 -1.78 11.93
N LEU A 56 -14.58 -1.08 11.96
CA LEU A 56 -14.26 -0.05 12.98
C LEU A 56 -14.93 1.30 12.68
N LYS A 57 -15.64 1.43 11.56
CA LYS A 57 -16.32 2.68 11.14
C LYS A 57 -15.41 3.90 11.14
N LEU A 58 -14.18 3.75 10.72
CA LEU A 58 -13.17 4.81 10.81
C LEU A 58 -13.38 5.95 9.81
N GLY A 59 -14.15 5.74 8.74
CA GLY A 59 -14.35 6.74 7.69
C GLY A 59 -13.04 7.16 6.99
N ILE A 60 -12.05 6.25 6.92
CA ILE A 60 -10.81 6.47 6.19
C ILE A 60 -11.06 6.21 4.72
N ARG A 61 -10.78 7.20 3.88
CA ARG A 61 -10.84 7.08 2.43
C ARG A 61 -9.82 6.06 1.92
N VAL A 62 -10.22 5.28 0.91
CA VAL A 62 -9.33 4.33 0.23
C VAL A 62 -8.98 4.87 -1.15
N LEU A 63 -7.69 4.89 -1.49
CA LEU A 63 -7.21 5.24 -2.81
C LEU A 63 -6.87 3.96 -3.58
N PHE A 64 -7.45 3.83 -4.75
CA PHE A 64 -7.19 2.74 -5.69
C PHE A 64 -6.64 3.31 -6.99
N VAL A 65 -5.49 2.82 -7.44
CA VAL A 65 -4.91 3.25 -8.72
C VAL A 65 -5.35 2.26 -9.81
N ASP A 66 -6.26 2.67 -10.67
CA ASP A 66 -6.57 1.95 -11.89
C ASP A 66 -5.57 2.31 -12.98
N THR A 67 -4.74 1.36 -13.33
CA THR A 67 -3.70 1.56 -14.35
C THR A 67 -4.21 1.52 -15.79
N GLY A 68 -5.51 1.29 -16.00
CA GLY A 68 -6.12 1.06 -17.31
C GLY A 68 -5.83 -0.31 -17.92
N VAL A 69 -5.06 -1.16 -17.22
CA VAL A 69 -4.74 -2.53 -17.61
C VAL A 69 -4.80 -3.47 -16.39
N MET A 70 -5.78 -3.24 -15.52
CA MET A 70 -6.06 -4.14 -14.41
C MET A 70 -6.78 -5.40 -14.91
N PHE A 71 -6.82 -6.45 -14.08
CA PHE A 71 -7.73 -7.56 -14.27
C PHE A 71 -9.16 -7.11 -13.95
N GLN A 72 -10.16 -7.65 -14.65
CA GLN A 72 -11.57 -7.35 -14.37
C GLN A 72 -11.93 -7.74 -12.94
N GLU A 73 -11.43 -8.87 -12.46
CA GLU A 73 -11.62 -9.36 -11.09
C GLU A 73 -11.14 -8.37 -10.03
N THR A 74 -10.11 -7.58 -10.34
CA THR A 74 -9.63 -6.52 -9.44
C THR A 74 -10.60 -5.34 -9.38
N LEU A 75 -11.15 -4.93 -10.53
CA LEU A 75 -12.16 -3.88 -10.61
C LEU A 75 -13.45 -4.33 -9.91
N ASP A 76 -13.89 -5.56 -10.15
CA ASP A 76 -15.08 -6.15 -9.52
C ASP A 76 -14.89 -6.25 -7.99
N THR A 77 -13.68 -6.60 -7.53
CA THR A 77 -13.36 -6.62 -6.09
C THR A 77 -13.47 -5.23 -5.48
N ARG A 78 -12.94 -4.19 -6.14
CA ARG A 78 -13.09 -2.79 -5.72
C ARG A 78 -14.58 -2.42 -5.58
N ASP A 79 -15.37 -2.73 -6.59
CA ASP A 79 -16.80 -2.37 -6.62
C ASP A 79 -17.60 -3.12 -5.55
N ARG A 80 -17.21 -4.37 -5.26
CA ARG A 80 -17.77 -5.13 -4.14
C ARG A 80 -17.43 -4.51 -2.79
N LEU A 81 -16.18 -4.13 -2.56
CA LEU A 81 -15.75 -3.48 -1.33
C LEU A 81 -16.47 -2.14 -1.11
N MET A 82 -16.67 -1.36 -2.16
CA MET A 82 -17.47 -0.12 -2.09
C MET A 82 -18.91 -0.41 -1.66
N ARG A 83 -19.54 -1.36 -2.33
CA ARG A 83 -20.97 -1.66 -2.11
C ARG A 83 -21.22 -2.38 -0.79
N GLU A 84 -20.43 -3.42 -0.47
CA GLU A 84 -20.72 -4.32 0.64
C GLU A 84 -20.11 -3.82 1.96
N TYR A 85 -19.00 -3.09 1.92
CA TYR A 85 -18.37 -2.49 3.11
C TYR A 85 -18.67 -0.99 3.28
N GLY A 86 -19.37 -0.37 2.33
CA GLY A 86 -19.71 1.06 2.40
C GLY A 86 -18.49 1.99 2.38
N LEU A 87 -17.41 1.58 1.69
CA LEU A 87 -16.16 2.34 1.67
C LEU A 87 -16.18 3.47 0.65
N ASP A 88 -15.62 4.61 1.03
CA ASP A 88 -15.28 5.70 0.10
C ASP A 88 -13.97 5.34 -0.63
N ILE A 89 -14.08 4.70 -1.80
CA ILE A 89 -12.94 4.33 -2.63
C ILE A 89 -12.83 5.30 -3.81
N VAL A 90 -11.76 6.11 -3.80
CA VAL A 90 -11.44 7.02 -4.89
C VAL A 90 -10.51 6.31 -5.86
N THR A 91 -10.94 6.24 -7.12
CA THR A 91 -10.12 5.67 -8.20
C THR A 91 -9.27 6.75 -8.84
N LEU A 92 -7.96 6.54 -8.85
CA LEU A 92 -6.98 7.41 -9.48
C LEU A 92 -6.58 6.81 -10.82
N HIS A 93 -6.43 7.65 -11.84
CA HIS A 93 -6.10 7.23 -13.20
C HIS A 93 -4.81 7.87 -13.70
N PRO A 94 -4.02 7.18 -14.54
CA PRO A 94 -2.92 7.79 -15.28
C PRO A 94 -3.43 8.89 -16.23
N LYS A 95 -2.57 9.85 -16.52
CA LYS A 95 -2.89 10.95 -17.46
C LYS A 95 -3.14 10.47 -18.89
N GLN A 96 -2.54 9.37 -19.27
CA GLN A 96 -2.60 8.82 -20.62
C GLN A 96 -3.24 7.44 -20.61
N THR A 97 -3.88 7.07 -21.71
CA THR A 97 -4.27 5.68 -21.95
C THR A 97 -3.04 4.80 -22.15
N MET A 98 -3.20 3.46 -22.12
CA MET A 98 -2.10 2.56 -22.46
C MET A 98 -1.72 2.66 -23.95
N GLU A 99 -2.69 2.98 -24.79
CA GLU A 99 -2.47 3.19 -26.22
C GLU A 99 -1.62 4.42 -26.49
N ASP A 100 -1.97 5.57 -25.93
CA ASP A 100 -1.18 6.80 -26.03
C ASP A 100 0.25 6.62 -25.52
N GLN A 101 0.40 5.97 -24.37
CA GLN A 101 1.70 5.65 -23.82
C GLN A 101 2.53 4.78 -24.79
N THR A 102 1.89 3.76 -25.40
CA THR A 102 2.57 2.86 -26.35
C THR A 102 2.96 3.59 -27.62
N GLN A 103 2.13 4.50 -28.12
CA GLN A 103 2.45 5.31 -29.30
C GLN A 103 3.64 6.24 -29.04
N GLN A 104 3.74 6.82 -27.84
CA GLN A 104 4.79 7.78 -27.49
C GLN A 104 6.12 7.13 -27.09
N HIS A 105 6.08 6.00 -26.38
CA HIS A 105 7.24 5.41 -25.73
C HIS A 105 7.53 3.96 -26.15
N GLY A 106 6.70 3.37 -27.02
CA GLY A 106 6.77 1.94 -27.31
C GLY A 106 6.23 1.06 -26.16
N ILE A 107 6.47 -0.22 -26.24
CA ILE A 107 5.99 -1.20 -25.25
C ILE A 107 6.95 -1.23 -24.04
N LEU A 108 6.80 -0.29 -23.11
CA LEU A 108 7.71 -0.10 -22.00
C LEU A 108 7.87 -1.33 -21.09
N TYR A 109 6.82 -2.10 -20.84
CA TYR A 109 6.86 -3.19 -19.85
C TYR A 109 7.67 -4.42 -20.28
N LEU A 110 8.30 -4.41 -21.46
CA LEU A 110 9.13 -5.53 -21.96
C LEU A 110 10.60 -5.46 -21.51
N THR A 111 11.04 -4.35 -20.90
CA THR A 111 12.40 -4.18 -20.34
C THR A 111 12.33 -3.74 -18.90
N VAL A 112 13.42 -3.90 -18.14
CA VAL A 112 13.46 -3.51 -16.72
C VAL A 112 13.29 -2.00 -16.57
N GLU A 113 14.01 -1.21 -17.33
CA GLU A 113 13.97 0.26 -17.31
C GLU A 113 12.61 0.76 -17.78
N GLY A 114 12.09 0.22 -18.86
CA GLY A 114 10.77 0.56 -19.39
C GLY A 114 9.65 0.17 -18.42
N GLN A 115 9.78 -0.96 -17.73
CA GLN A 115 8.83 -1.35 -16.68
C GLN A 115 8.81 -0.35 -15.53
N GLN A 116 9.95 0.15 -15.08
CA GLN A 116 10.03 1.18 -14.04
C GLN A 116 9.33 2.46 -14.50
N GLN A 117 9.62 2.92 -15.72
CA GLN A 117 8.97 4.08 -16.32
C GLN A 117 7.45 3.88 -16.44
N CYS A 118 7.02 2.74 -16.96
CA CYS A 118 5.59 2.41 -17.05
C CYS A 118 4.90 2.43 -15.68
N CYS A 119 5.51 1.83 -14.66
CA CYS A 119 4.96 1.84 -13.31
C CYS A 119 4.95 3.25 -12.70
N HIS A 120 5.96 4.07 -12.97
CA HIS A 120 5.98 5.46 -12.53
C HIS A 120 4.79 6.23 -13.11
N MET A 121 4.63 6.25 -14.42
CA MET A 121 3.56 6.96 -15.10
C MET A 121 2.16 6.47 -14.71
N ARG A 122 2.00 5.15 -14.51
CA ARG A 122 0.67 4.55 -14.31
C ARG A 122 0.28 4.33 -12.86
N LYS A 123 1.22 4.46 -11.92
CA LYS A 123 0.94 4.18 -10.49
C LYS A 123 1.46 5.26 -9.57
N VAL A 124 2.71 5.70 -9.76
CA VAL A 124 3.34 6.65 -8.86
C VAL A 124 2.80 8.05 -9.09
N GLU A 125 2.78 8.52 -10.35
CA GLU A 125 2.28 9.86 -10.69
C GLU A 125 0.82 10.09 -10.23
N PRO A 126 -0.16 9.20 -10.52
CA PRO A 126 -1.52 9.41 -10.05
C PRO A 126 -1.64 9.51 -8.53
N LEU A 127 -0.80 8.79 -7.78
CA LEU A 127 -0.78 8.89 -6.33
C LEU A 127 -0.14 10.20 -5.86
N ASN A 128 0.97 10.59 -6.48
CA ASN A 128 1.69 11.82 -6.13
C ASN A 128 0.83 13.08 -6.37
N GLU A 129 -0.06 13.08 -7.36
CA GLU A 129 -0.98 14.20 -7.63
C GLU A 129 -1.93 14.49 -6.46
N VAL A 130 -2.27 13.47 -5.68
CA VAL A 130 -3.16 13.63 -4.53
C VAL A 130 -2.42 13.61 -3.20
N ALA A 131 -1.14 13.27 -3.20
CA ALA A 131 -0.36 13.04 -1.98
C ALA A 131 -0.33 14.27 -1.05
N GLY A 132 -0.24 15.48 -1.60
CA GLY A 132 -0.25 16.73 -0.83
C GLY A 132 -1.55 17.01 -0.06
N GLN A 133 -2.62 16.24 -0.29
CA GLN A 133 -3.86 16.34 0.47
C GLN A 133 -3.80 15.61 1.82
N TYR A 134 -2.80 14.75 2.02
CA TYR A 134 -2.68 13.85 3.16
C TYR A 134 -1.37 14.04 3.92
N HIS A 135 -1.38 13.76 5.21
CA HIS A 135 -0.19 13.67 6.05
C HIS A 135 0.29 12.23 6.22
N ALA A 136 -0.61 11.25 6.00
CA ALA A 136 -0.28 9.85 6.15
C ALA A 136 -1.01 8.97 5.12
N PHE A 137 -0.35 7.86 4.76
CA PHE A 137 -0.95 6.79 3.99
C PHE A 137 -0.83 5.45 4.71
N ILE A 138 -1.94 4.74 4.79
CA ILE A 138 -2.01 3.37 5.29
C ILE A 138 -1.75 2.44 4.10
N GLY A 139 -0.73 1.59 4.23
CA GLY A 139 -0.43 0.49 3.33
C GLY A 139 -0.90 -0.85 3.89
N SER A 140 -0.66 -1.91 3.13
CA SER A 140 -0.96 -3.28 3.54
C SER A 140 0.25 -4.20 3.42
N LEU A 141 1.47 -3.64 3.50
CA LEU A 141 2.70 -4.43 3.45
C LEU A 141 2.83 -5.32 4.67
N ARG A 142 3.36 -6.54 4.45
CA ARG A 142 3.69 -7.50 5.50
C ARG A 142 5.12 -8.00 5.34
N ARG A 143 5.78 -8.26 6.46
CA ARG A 143 7.12 -8.86 6.46
C ARG A 143 7.12 -10.25 5.83
N GLY A 144 6.02 -11.00 5.96
CA GLY A 144 5.81 -12.31 5.33
C GLY A 144 5.77 -12.32 3.80
N GLU A 145 5.75 -11.14 3.14
CA GLU A 145 5.88 -11.05 1.68
C GLU A 145 7.31 -11.29 1.17
N GLY A 146 8.30 -11.24 2.07
CA GLY A 146 9.70 -11.52 1.75
C GLY A 146 10.41 -10.42 0.95
N GLY A 147 11.66 -10.70 0.55
CA GLY A 147 12.50 -9.77 -0.21
C GLY A 147 12.75 -8.46 0.56
N LYS A 148 12.74 -7.32 -0.12
CA LYS A 148 12.92 -5.99 0.49
C LYS A 148 11.89 -5.70 1.60
N ARG A 149 10.74 -6.40 1.61
CA ARG A 149 9.65 -6.17 2.56
C ARG A 149 9.82 -6.89 3.89
N SER A 150 10.75 -7.85 4.00
CA SER A 150 11.01 -8.62 5.23
C SER A 150 11.31 -7.75 6.46
N PHE A 151 11.71 -6.51 6.24
CA PHE A 151 12.05 -5.56 7.29
C PHE A 151 11.19 -4.29 7.24
N CYS A 152 10.01 -4.34 6.58
CA CYS A 152 9.17 -3.16 6.51
C CYS A 152 8.75 -2.75 7.93
N PRO A 153 8.93 -1.46 8.30
CA PRO A 153 8.49 -0.96 9.60
C PRO A 153 6.98 -0.75 9.61
N VAL A 154 6.40 -0.69 10.80
CA VAL A 154 5.00 -0.29 10.99
C VAL A 154 4.83 1.17 10.59
N LEU A 155 5.74 2.05 11.03
CA LEU A 155 5.79 3.47 10.66
C LEU A 155 7.06 3.80 9.89
N GLN A 156 6.93 4.54 8.80
CA GLN A 156 8.03 4.99 7.97
C GLN A 156 7.75 6.39 7.41
N VAL A 157 8.77 7.24 7.29
CA VAL A 157 8.65 8.48 6.52
C VAL A 157 8.72 8.18 5.02
N ASP A 158 7.84 8.78 4.25
CA ASP A 158 7.87 8.77 2.78
C ASP A 158 8.34 10.14 2.29
N THR A 159 9.62 10.24 1.97
CA THR A 159 10.26 11.51 1.62
C THR A 159 9.87 12.04 0.25
N GLU A 160 9.41 11.18 -0.66
CA GLU A 160 8.91 11.63 -1.97
C GLU A 160 7.61 12.40 -1.83
N ASN A 161 6.72 11.92 -0.96
CA ASN A 161 5.39 12.49 -0.78
C ASN A 161 5.28 13.39 0.46
N SER A 162 6.36 13.53 1.24
CA SER A 162 6.35 14.24 2.55
C SER A 162 5.24 13.75 3.46
N THR A 163 5.06 12.42 3.57
CA THR A 163 3.99 11.78 4.34
C THR A 163 4.55 10.68 5.25
N VAL A 164 3.74 10.24 6.22
CA VAL A 164 4.00 9.04 6.99
C VAL A 164 3.36 7.83 6.30
N ARG A 165 4.10 6.76 6.15
CA ARG A 165 3.56 5.47 5.73
C ARG A 165 3.31 4.60 6.96
N ILE A 166 2.11 4.01 7.04
CA ILE A 166 1.68 3.15 8.14
C ILE A 166 1.34 1.78 7.54
N ASN A 167 1.95 0.72 8.06
CA ASN A 167 1.70 -0.65 7.62
C ASN A 167 1.13 -1.46 8.80
N PRO A 168 -0.17 -1.39 9.08
CA PRO A 168 -0.75 -2.03 10.26
C PRO A 168 -0.64 -3.55 10.23
N LEU A 169 -0.50 -4.15 9.06
CA LEU A 169 -0.35 -5.59 8.89
C LEU A 169 1.12 -6.06 8.90
N ALA A 170 2.10 -5.17 9.15
CA ALA A 170 3.52 -5.49 9.00
C ALA A 170 3.94 -6.76 9.74
N MET A 171 3.42 -6.97 10.95
CA MET A 171 3.75 -8.11 11.83
C MET A 171 2.84 -9.33 11.63
N MET A 172 1.77 -9.20 10.83
CA MET A 172 0.78 -10.27 10.65
C MET A 172 1.34 -11.41 9.80
N SER A 173 1.37 -12.62 10.35
CA SER A 173 1.82 -13.83 9.63
C SER A 173 0.82 -14.26 8.55
N ASP A 174 1.23 -15.20 7.70
CA ASP A 174 0.33 -15.78 6.69
C ASP A 174 -0.82 -16.54 7.35
N ASP A 175 -0.53 -17.34 8.38
CA ASP A 175 -1.57 -18.09 9.12
C ASP A 175 -2.58 -17.16 9.80
N GLN A 176 -2.12 -16.04 10.36
CA GLN A 176 -3.00 -15.03 10.94
C GLN A 176 -3.85 -14.34 9.88
N MET A 177 -3.28 -14.07 8.71
CA MET A 177 -4.01 -13.49 7.58
C MET A 177 -5.10 -14.44 7.10
N ASP A 178 -4.75 -15.69 6.86
CA ASP A 178 -5.70 -16.73 6.42
C ASP A 178 -6.81 -16.97 7.44
N ALA A 179 -6.45 -16.98 8.73
CA ALA A 179 -7.43 -17.11 9.82
C ALA A 179 -8.41 -15.93 9.82
N TYR A 180 -7.89 -14.70 9.73
CA TYR A 180 -8.72 -13.50 9.69
C TYR A 180 -9.66 -13.48 8.49
N VAL A 181 -9.16 -13.82 7.29
CA VAL A 181 -9.97 -13.88 6.06
C VAL A 181 -11.10 -14.89 6.20
N ARG A 182 -10.83 -16.07 6.75
CA ARG A 182 -11.85 -17.12 6.95
C ARG A 182 -12.88 -16.75 8.02
N GLU A 183 -12.41 -16.27 9.17
CA GLU A 183 -13.27 -15.94 10.32
C GLU A 183 -14.26 -14.82 9.98
N HIS A 184 -13.80 -13.83 9.25
CA HIS A 184 -14.60 -12.66 8.92
C HIS A 184 -15.20 -12.68 7.52
N ASN A 185 -15.04 -13.77 6.76
CA ASN A 185 -15.50 -13.88 5.38
C ASN A 185 -15.10 -12.65 4.53
N VAL A 186 -13.83 -12.26 4.63
CA VAL A 186 -13.34 -11.07 3.95
C VAL A 186 -13.48 -11.22 2.44
N ILE A 187 -13.95 -10.17 1.77
CA ILE A 187 -14.00 -10.11 0.31
C ILE A 187 -12.58 -10.11 -0.22
N VAL A 188 -12.18 -11.17 -0.90
CA VAL A 188 -10.85 -11.29 -1.52
C VAL A 188 -10.97 -11.37 -3.04
N ASN A 189 -9.92 -10.94 -3.72
CA ASN A 189 -9.84 -11.03 -5.17
C ASN A 189 -9.80 -12.50 -5.61
N PRO A 190 -10.73 -12.95 -6.49
CA PRO A 190 -10.83 -14.36 -6.86
C PRO A 190 -9.61 -14.91 -7.60
N LEU A 191 -8.75 -14.07 -8.13
CA LEU A 191 -7.49 -14.50 -8.75
C LEU A 191 -6.56 -15.20 -7.75
N HIS A 192 -6.67 -14.93 -6.44
CA HIS A 192 -5.89 -15.65 -5.43
C HIS A 192 -6.19 -17.14 -5.46
N ALA A 193 -7.46 -17.53 -5.64
CA ALA A 193 -7.86 -18.94 -5.79
C ALA A 193 -7.38 -19.56 -7.11
N GLN A 194 -6.92 -18.76 -8.07
CA GLN A 194 -6.35 -19.20 -9.35
C GLN A 194 -4.83 -19.22 -9.33
N GLY A 195 -4.19 -19.13 -8.16
CA GLY A 195 -2.75 -19.22 -7.99
C GLY A 195 -1.99 -17.90 -8.13
N PHE A 196 -2.68 -16.74 -8.21
CA PHE A 196 -2.04 -15.44 -8.21
C PHE A 196 -1.68 -15.04 -6.78
N ALA A 197 -0.48 -15.32 -6.32
CA ALA A 197 -0.03 -14.94 -4.98
C ALA A 197 0.11 -13.42 -4.79
N THR A 198 0.39 -12.69 -5.88
CA THR A 198 0.36 -11.22 -5.91
C THR A 198 -0.30 -10.75 -7.20
N ILE A 199 -1.13 -9.69 -7.12
CA ILE A 199 -1.93 -9.22 -8.25
C ILE A 199 -1.58 -7.76 -8.55
N SER A 200 -1.55 -7.40 -9.84
CA SER A 200 -1.46 -6.01 -10.33
C SER A 200 -1.91 -5.95 -11.80
N CYS A 201 -1.23 -5.16 -12.66
CA CYS A 201 -1.54 -5.09 -14.08
C CYS A 201 -1.53 -6.48 -14.74
N ASN A 202 -2.51 -6.76 -15.60
CA ASN A 202 -2.66 -8.04 -16.29
C ASN A 202 -1.49 -8.36 -17.23
N ARG A 203 -0.76 -7.34 -17.68
CA ARG A 203 0.42 -7.49 -18.52
C ARG A 203 1.69 -7.91 -17.78
N CYS A 204 1.68 -7.75 -16.45
CA CYS A 204 2.87 -7.93 -15.61
C CYS A 204 2.63 -8.91 -14.46
N THR A 205 1.54 -9.68 -14.51
CA THR A 205 1.19 -10.59 -13.42
C THR A 205 0.71 -11.93 -13.99
N THR A 206 1.29 -13.01 -13.48
CA THR A 206 0.93 -14.39 -13.79
C THR A 206 0.75 -15.17 -12.48
N PRO A 207 0.08 -16.32 -12.49
CA PRO A 207 0.08 -17.25 -11.37
C PRO A 207 1.51 -17.66 -11.00
N VAL A 208 1.70 -18.08 -9.75
CA VAL A 208 2.94 -18.71 -9.29
C VAL A 208 2.81 -20.22 -9.32
N LEU A 209 3.95 -20.89 -9.58
CA LEU A 209 4.02 -22.36 -9.53
C LEU A 209 4.21 -22.81 -8.05
N PRO A 210 3.92 -24.08 -7.74
CA PRO A 210 4.24 -24.64 -6.43
C PRO A 210 5.72 -24.42 -6.09
N ASN A 211 5.99 -24.01 -4.86
CA ASN A 211 7.32 -23.73 -4.31
C ASN A 211 8.04 -22.50 -4.89
N GLU A 212 7.40 -21.70 -5.72
CA GLU A 212 7.95 -20.40 -6.12
C GLU A 212 7.70 -19.33 -5.04
N PRO A 213 8.60 -18.34 -4.93
CA PRO A 213 8.33 -17.16 -4.09
C PRO A 213 7.03 -16.47 -4.48
N LYS A 214 6.29 -15.92 -3.51
CA LYS A 214 5.00 -15.22 -3.75
C LYS A 214 5.06 -14.16 -4.88
N ARG A 215 6.21 -13.54 -5.08
CA ARG A 215 6.40 -12.51 -6.11
C ARG A 215 6.92 -13.03 -7.44
N ALA A 216 7.14 -14.34 -7.62
CA ALA A 216 7.64 -14.92 -8.86
C ALA A 216 6.70 -14.67 -10.06
N GLY A 217 5.39 -14.51 -9.81
CA GLY A 217 4.41 -14.14 -10.83
C GLY A 217 4.49 -12.68 -11.31
N ARG A 218 5.26 -11.81 -10.63
CA ARG A 218 5.38 -10.39 -10.98
C ARG A 218 6.53 -10.18 -11.96
N TRP A 219 6.21 -9.58 -13.09
CA TRP A 219 7.19 -9.32 -14.17
C TRP A 219 8.02 -10.54 -14.54
N ARG A 220 7.42 -11.72 -14.53
CA ARG A 220 8.08 -13.01 -14.85
C ARG A 220 8.87 -12.97 -16.16
N HIS A 221 8.37 -12.24 -17.16
CA HIS A 221 9.01 -12.07 -18.45
C HIS A 221 10.31 -11.25 -18.43
N LEU A 222 10.58 -10.53 -17.33
CA LEU A 222 11.82 -9.77 -17.12
C LEU A 222 12.91 -10.57 -16.37
N GLY A 223 12.61 -11.83 -16.02
CA GLY A 223 13.54 -12.72 -15.31
C GLY A 223 13.35 -12.67 -13.78
N PRO A 224 14.24 -13.35 -13.02
CA PRO A 224 14.11 -13.52 -11.57
C PRO A 224 14.42 -12.26 -10.76
N TRP A 225 14.72 -11.16 -11.39
CA TRP A 225 15.07 -9.89 -10.77
C TRP A 225 13.84 -9.27 -10.11
N SER A 226 13.94 -9.06 -8.82
CA SER A 226 12.88 -8.46 -8.02
C SER A 226 12.72 -6.99 -8.34
N VAL A 227 11.97 -6.67 -9.39
CA VAL A 227 11.60 -5.29 -9.68
C VAL A 227 10.42 -4.89 -8.81
N TYR A 228 10.37 -3.63 -8.41
CA TYR A 228 9.28 -3.06 -7.63
C TYR A 228 8.69 -1.84 -8.34
N CYS A 229 7.43 -1.53 -8.08
CA CYS A 229 6.75 -0.42 -8.78
C CYS A 229 6.99 0.96 -8.16
N GLY A 230 7.69 1.04 -7.04
CA GLY A 230 8.02 2.32 -6.39
C GLY A 230 6.90 2.99 -5.58
N ILE A 231 5.67 2.47 -5.55
CA ILE A 231 4.58 3.07 -4.74
C ILE A 231 4.91 3.03 -3.24
N ASN A 232 5.51 1.94 -2.77
CA ASN A 232 5.80 1.79 -1.34
C ASN A 232 7.24 2.26 -1.05
N PRO A 233 7.44 3.10 -0.04
CA PRO A 233 8.79 3.53 0.36
C PRO A 233 9.73 2.37 0.67
N ALA A 234 9.22 1.30 1.30
CA ALA A 234 10.00 0.09 1.60
C ALA A 234 10.53 -0.65 0.35
N ASP A 235 9.93 -0.41 -0.82
CA ASP A 235 10.36 -1.02 -2.10
C ASP A 235 11.44 -0.17 -2.82
N ARG A 236 11.66 1.08 -2.37
CA ARG A 236 12.63 2.01 -2.95
C ARG A 236 14.02 1.82 -2.33
N GLU A 237 15.04 2.38 -2.94
CA GLU A 237 16.35 2.50 -2.31
C GLU A 237 16.28 3.56 -1.21
N ALA A 238 16.98 3.32 -0.09
CA ALA A 238 17.03 4.29 0.99
C ALA A 238 17.69 5.59 0.49
N GLY A 239 16.90 6.65 0.37
CA GLY A 239 17.41 7.98 0.03
C GLY A 239 18.22 8.58 1.18
N ALA A 240 19.12 9.50 0.87
CA ALA A 240 19.99 10.17 1.85
C ALA A 240 19.23 11.00 2.91
N LYS A 241 17.99 11.38 2.65
CA LYS A 241 17.15 12.17 3.56
C LYS A 241 15.94 11.34 4.01
N GLN A 242 15.97 10.84 5.23
CA GLN A 242 14.82 10.19 5.88
C GLN A 242 14.07 11.21 6.76
N VAL A 243 13.65 12.31 6.16
CA VAL A 243 13.07 13.48 6.85
C VAL A 243 11.91 14.02 6.03
N ILE A 244 10.80 14.31 6.70
CA ILE A 244 9.63 14.97 6.11
C ILE A 244 9.25 16.20 6.94
N GLU A 245 8.49 17.11 6.32
CA GLU A 245 7.94 18.29 6.97
C GLU A 245 6.44 18.09 7.21
N LEU A 246 6.01 18.29 8.45
CA LEU A 246 4.60 18.22 8.86
C LEU A 246 4.28 19.38 9.83
N PRO A 247 3.00 19.73 10.03
CA PRO A 247 2.59 20.64 11.09
C PRO A 247 3.07 20.16 12.46
N GLN A 248 3.45 21.09 13.34
CA GLN A 248 4.02 20.75 14.66
C GLN A 248 3.05 19.91 15.50
N ASP A 249 1.77 20.28 15.50
CA ASP A 249 0.72 19.54 16.23
C ASP A 249 0.59 18.09 15.74
N VAL A 250 0.79 17.85 14.43
CA VAL A 250 0.77 16.49 13.87
C VAL A 250 1.98 15.71 14.37
N ILE A 251 3.18 16.31 14.37
CA ILE A 251 4.39 15.67 14.88
C ILE A 251 4.22 15.35 16.39
N ASP A 252 3.70 16.28 17.18
CA ASP A 252 3.51 16.10 18.62
C ASP A 252 2.51 14.96 18.90
N ARG A 253 1.46 14.83 18.10
CA ARG A 253 0.52 13.70 18.17
C ARG A 253 1.17 12.38 17.75
N ILE A 254 1.95 12.36 16.66
CA ILE A 254 2.68 11.15 16.23
C ILE A 254 3.62 10.66 17.34
N LEU A 255 4.34 11.59 17.98
CA LEU A 255 5.34 11.27 19.00
C LEU A 255 4.73 11.09 20.41
N GLY A 256 3.39 11.08 20.52
CA GLY A 256 2.70 10.86 21.79
C GLY A 256 3.02 11.91 22.87
N ARG A 257 3.37 13.15 22.46
CA ARG A 257 3.65 14.24 23.39
C ARG A 257 2.38 14.77 24.09
N GLU A 258 1.24 14.48 23.52
CA GLU A 258 -0.08 14.74 24.09
C GLU A 258 -0.66 13.41 24.59
N ALA A 259 -1.11 13.35 25.84
CA ALA A 259 -1.55 12.10 26.50
C ALA A 259 -2.65 11.34 25.74
N ASP A 260 -3.51 12.06 25.04
CA ASP A 260 -4.61 11.47 24.26
C ASP A 260 -4.15 10.68 23.03
N PHE A 261 -2.91 10.85 22.58
CA PHE A 261 -2.38 10.23 21.35
C PHE A 261 -1.36 9.13 21.61
N VAL A 262 -1.08 8.82 22.86
CA VAL A 262 -0.26 7.65 23.24
C VAL A 262 -1.02 6.37 22.89
N ILE A 263 -0.34 5.40 22.23
CA ILE A 263 -0.92 4.11 21.85
C ILE A 263 -0.55 3.03 22.89
#